data_d2cf07f2309647e7043d149f5a304704
#
_entry.id   d2cf07f2309647e7043d149f5a304704
#
_cell.length_a   1.000
_cell.length_b   1.000
_cell.length_c   1.000
_cell.angle_alpha   90.00
_cell.angle_beta   90.00
_cell.angle_gamma   90.00
#
_symmetry.space_group_name_H-M   'P 1'
#
loop_
_entity.id
_entity.type
_entity.pdbx_description
1 polymer ?
#
loop_
_entity_poly.entity_id
_entity_poly.type
_entity_poly.pdbx_seq_one_letter_code
_entity_poly.pdbx_strand_id
1 'polypeptide(L)'
;MGRKGSEHRGKFATYKQRGEWVELLFMTHAAERGFNVAKPWGDSARYDVSLEHNGRFLRVQVKCTDRWNGSAYSCLLHAAHQHAYTAAQIDYFAIYIVPDNIWYFFPAKKLIGKTAVVLAPHKKTHKNEAHREAWYLLQSRSQPRPERQQSVDRPIKPRARTKRARTKQV
;
A
#
# COMPACT_ATOMS: atom_id res chain seq x y z
N MET A 1 -1.38 -20.47 -30.27
CA MET A 1 -1.14 -20.98 -28.91
C MET A 1 -2.14 -20.33 -27.99
N GLY A 2 -3.21 -21.07 -27.60
CA GLY A 2 -4.26 -20.55 -26.71
C GLY A 2 -3.70 -20.28 -25.35
N ARG A 3 -3.91 -19.05 -24.81
CA ARG A 3 -3.62 -18.71 -23.40
C ARG A 3 -4.41 -19.67 -22.52
N LYS A 4 -3.71 -20.44 -21.68
CA LYS A 4 -4.35 -21.11 -20.54
C LYS A 4 -4.97 -19.98 -19.71
N GLY A 5 -6.31 -19.90 -19.73
CA GLY A 5 -7.05 -18.97 -18.88
C GLY A 5 -6.65 -19.24 -17.45
N SER A 6 -6.28 -18.20 -16.71
CA SER A 6 -5.84 -18.38 -15.32
C SER A 6 -6.94 -19.05 -14.51
N GLU A 7 -6.56 -19.99 -13.65
CA GLU A 7 -7.45 -20.69 -12.73
C GLU A 7 -8.31 -19.75 -11.85
N HIS A 8 -8.00 -18.48 -11.85
CA HIS A 8 -8.65 -17.46 -11.02
C HIS A 8 -9.71 -16.61 -11.75
N ARG A 9 -9.84 -16.74 -13.09
CA ARG A 9 -10.88 -16.04 -13.83
C ARG A 9 -12.24 -16.69 -13.52
N GLY A 10 -13.15 -15.90 -12.91
CA GLY A 10 -14.49 -16.37 -12.55
C GLY A 10 -14.65 -16.91 -11.12
N LYS A 11 -13.58 -17.00 -10.32
CA LYS A 11 -13.65 -17.45 -8.91
C LYS A 11 -14.23 -16.41 -7.95
N PHE A 12 -14.26 -15.14 -8.33
CA PHE A 12 -14.72 -14.06 -7.47
C PHE A 12 -16.03 -13.45 -7.96
N ALA A 13 -17.02 -13.38 -7.08
CA ALA A 13 -18.32 -12.79 -7.39
C ALA A 13 -18.26 -11.27 -7.58
N THR A 14 -17.29 -10.59 -6.93
CA THR A 14 -17.15 -9.13 -6.98
C THR A 14 -15.70 -8.69 -7.11
N TYR A 15 -15.49 -7.46 -7.61
CA TYR A 15 -14.16 -6.82 -7.61
C TYR A 15 -13.61 -6.61 -6.21
N LYS A 16 -14.49 -6.33 -5.23
CA LYS A 16 -14.12 -6.16 -3.82
C LYS A 16 -13.52 -7.46 -3.27
N GLN A 17 -14.23 -8.57 -3.43
CA GLN A 17 -13.77 -9.89 -2.97
C GLN A 17 -12.42 -10.28 -3.59
N ARG A 18 -12.23 -9.98 -4.89
CA ARG A 18 -10.94 -10.19 -5.56
C ARG A 18 -9.84 -9.31 -4.97
N GLY A 19 -10.15 -8.04 -4.66
CA GLY A 19 -9.20 -7.13 -4.01
C GLY A 19 -8.74 -7.65 -2.65
N GLU A 20 -9.67 -8.02 -1.79
CA GLU A 20 -9.41 -8.59 -0.47
C GLU A 20 -8.56 -9.87 -0.56
N TRP A 21 -8.85 -10.75 -1.51
CA TRP A 21 -8.04 -11.94 -1.76
C TRP A 21 -6.60 -11.58 -2.16
N VAL A 22 -6.41 -10.59 -3.04
CA VAL A 22 -5.07 -10.16 -3.46
C VAL A 22 -4.30 -9.52 -2.32
N GLU A 23 -4.95 -8.79 -1.41
CA GLU A 23 -4.33 -8.26 -0.20
C GLU A 23 -3.83 -9.41 0.71
N LEU A 24 -4.63 -10.44 0.94
CA LEU A 24 -4.22 -11.64 1.69
C LEU A 24 -3.04 -12.36 1.02
N LEU A 25 -3.09 -12.51 -0.31
CA LEU A 25 -2.01 -13.12 -1.09
C LEU A 25 -0.71 -12.31 -0.96
N PHE A 26 -0.80 -10.98 -1.01
CA PHE A 26 0.35 -10.10 -0.80
C PHE A 26 0.95 -10.29 0.60
N MET A 27 0.12 -10.30 1.64
CA MET A 27 0.57 -10.51 3.02
C MET A 27 1.29 -11.86 3.17
N THR A 28 0.74 -12.94 2.60
CA THR A 28 1.36 -14.27 2.61
C THR A 28 2.74 -14.25 1.94
N HIS A 29 2.82 -13.73 0.71
CA HIS A 29 4.09 -13.67 -0.02
C HIS A 29 5.12 -12.75 0.64
N ALA A 30 4.69 -11.68 1.31
CA ALA A 30 5.58 -10.82 2.09
C ALA A 30 6.11 -11.54 3.34
N ALA A 31 5.24 -12.24 4.08
CA ALA A 31 5.63 -13.01 5.25
C ALA A 31 6.64 -14.13 4.91
N GLU A 32 6.43 -14.85 3.81
CA GLU A 32 7.37 -15.86 3.28
C GLU A 32 8.78 -15.28 3.01
N ARG A 33 8.86 -13.96 2.73
CA ARG A 33 10.11 -13.23 2.47
C ARG A 33 10.71 -12.56 3.71
N GLY A 34 10.19 -12.89 4.90
CA GLY A 34 10.71 -12.41 6.18
C GLY A 34 10.26 -11.00 6.58
N PHE A 35 9.20 -10.47 5.97
CA PHE A 35 8.57 -9.24 6.45
C PHE A 35 7.62 -9.54 7.61
N ASN A 36 7.63 -8.68 8.64
CA ASN A 36 6.51 -8.60 9.56
C ASN A 36 5.39 -7.84 8.86
N VAL A 37 4.21 -8.44 8.79
CA VAL A 37 3.06 -7.88 8.08
C VAL A 37 1.97 -7.48 9.06
N ALA A 38 1.34 -6.32 8.82
CA ALA A 38 0.18 -5.88 9.56
C ALA A 38 -0.82 -5.19 8.64
N LYS A 39 -2.11 -5.29 8.99
CA LYS A 39 -3.20 -4.61 8.31
C LYS A 39 -3.71 -3.48 9.20
N PRO A 40 -3.99 -2.26 8.67
CA PRO A 40 -4.58 -1.20 9.45
C PRO A 40 -5.98 -1.60 9.92
N TRP A 41 -6.37 -1.12 11.08
CA TRP A 41 -7.72 -1.33 11.59
C TRP A 41 -8.71 -0.41 10.87
N GLY A 42 -9.84 -1.00 10.39
CA GLY A 42 -10.88 -0.27 9.64
C GLY A 42 -10.43 0.20 8.25
N ASP A 43 -11.21 1.10 7.65
CA ASP A 43 -11.09 1.51 6.22
C ASP A 43 -10.60 2.96 6.06
N SER A 44 -10.22 3.64 7.15
CA SER A 44 -9.77 5.03 7.10
C SER A 44 -8.31 5.19 6.63
N ALA A 45 -7.50 4.13 6.73
CA ALA A 45 -6.13 4.14 6.25
C ALA A 45 -6.06 4.22 4.72
N ARG A 46 -5.06 4.94 4.21
CA ARG A 46 -4.84 5.11 2.77
C ARG A 46 -3.89 4.06 2.18
N TYR A 47 -3.54 3.04 2.95
CA TYR A 47 -2.75 1.88 2.54
C TYR A 47 -3.42 0.61 3.03
N ASP A 48 -3.19 -0.50 2.35
CA ASP A 48 -3.84 -1.77 2.65
C ASP A 48 -3.03 -2.63 3.61
N VAL A 49 -1.70 -2.57 3.51
CA VAL A 49 -0.77 -3.38 4.31
C VAL A 49 0.42 -2.55 4.74
N SER A 50 0.85 -2.70 5.99
CA SER A 50 2.16 -2.25 6.44
C SER A 50 3.13 -3.42 6.53
N LEU A 51 4.35 -3.17 6.07
CA LEU A 51 5.47 -4.11 6.18
C LEU A 51 6.52 -3.54 7.11
N GLU A 52 7.06 -4.39 7.98
CA GLU A 52 8.26 -4.05 8.74
C GLU A 52 9.37 -5.04 8.40
N HIS A 53 10.56 -4.50 8.14
CA HIS A 53 11.76 -5.28 7.90
C HIS A 53 12.99 -4.50 8.34
N ASN A 54 13.78 -5.06 9.25
CA ASN A 54 14.99 -4.44 9.81
C ASN A 54 14.74 -3.03 10.39
N GLY A 55 13.66 -2.85 11.14
CA GLY A 55 13.28 -1.59 11.78
C GLY A 55 12.68 -0.54 10.82
N ARG A 56 12.48 -0.88 9.56
CA ARG A 56 11.86 -0.02 8.56
C ARG A 56 10.40 -0.40 8.34
N PHE A 57 9.50 0.57 8.47
CA PHE A 57 8.09 0.43 8.16
C PHE A 57 7.77 0.97 6.77
N LEU A 58 6.99 0.20 6.00
CA LEU A 58 6.50 0.58 4.68
C LEU A 58 4.98 0.48 4.64
N ARG A 59 4.34 1.49 4.07
CA ARG A 59 2.90 1.51 3.79
C ARG A 59 2.71 1.12 2.32
N VAL A 60 2.03 0.02 2.08
CA VAL A 60 1.83 -0.54 0.76
C VAL A 60 0.36 -0.47 0.38
N GLN A 61 0.08 0.12 -0.78
CA GLN A 61 -1.22 0.06 -1.43
C GLN A 61 -1.21 -1.11 -2.40
N VAL A 62 -2.09 -2.07 -2.19
CA VAL A 62 -2.23 -3.25 -3.05
C VAL A 62 -3.27 -2.97 -4.13
N LYS A 63 -2.98 -3.34 -5.36
CA LYS A 63 -3.89 -3.27 -6.50
C LYS A 63 -3.82 -4.55 -7.30
N CYS A 64 -4.88 -4.85 -8.04
CA CYS A 64 -4.86 -5.98 -8.97
C CYS A 64 -5.52 -5.64 -10.28
N THR A 65 -5.18 -6.39 -11.32
CA THR A 65 -5.79 -6.26 -12.63
C THR A 65 -5.87 -7.60 -13.35
N ASP A 66 -6.92 -7.76 -14.14
CA ASP A 66 -7.09 -8.78 -15.18
C ASP A 66 -7.42 -8.12 -16.53
N ARG A 67 -7.37 -6.78 -16.60
CA ARG A 67 -7.80 -5.99 -17.77
C ARG A 67 -6.73 -6.02 -18.85
N TRP A 68 -6.88 -6.96 -19.75
CA TRP A 68 -6.04 -7.11 -20.95
C TRP A 68 -6.59 -6.33 -22.13
N ASN A 69 -5.75 -5.56 -22.83
CA ASN A 69 -6.09 -4.76 -24.01
C ASN A 69 -5.58 -5.33 -25.34
N GLY A 70 -5.22 -6.62 -25.38
CA GLY A 70 -4.63 -7.26 -26.56
C GLY A 70 -3.09 -7.28 -26.56
N SER A 71 -2.43 -6.36 -25.86
CA SER A 71 -0.96 -6.27 -25.83
C SER A 71 -0.36 -6.13 -24.42
N ALA A 72 -1.14 -5.63 -23.45
CA ALA A 72 -0.70 -5.35 -22.10
C ALA A 72 -1.89 -5.36 -21.13
N TYR A 73 -1.59 -5.38 -19.83
CA TYR A 73 -2.58 -5.17 -18.77
C TYR A 73 -2.63 -3.70 -18.37
N SER A 74 -3.83 -3.20 -18.08
CA SER A 74 -4.05 -1.87 -17.52
C SER A 74 -4.56 -1.98 -16.09
N CYS A 75 -3.88 -1.35 -15.14
CA CYS A 75 -4.31 -1.29 -13.75
C CYS A 75 -4.67 0.14 -13.37
N LEU A 76 -5.92 0.35 -12.90
CA LEU A 76 -6.35 1.62 -12.33
C LEU A 76 -5.74 1.81 -10.94
N LEU A 77 -5.24 3.02 -10.67
CA LEU A 77 -4.51 3.34 -9.44
C LEU A 77 -5.40 3.95 -8.35
N HIS A 78 -6.56 4.47 -8.69
CA HIS A 78 -7.53 5.03 -7.74
C HIS A 78 -8.93 4.47 -8.00
N ALA A 79 -9.79 4.49 -7.00
CA ALA A 79 -11.21 4.25 -7.17
C ALA A 79 -11.91 5.51 -7.69
N ALA A 80 -13.05 5.36 -8.36
CA ALA A 80 -13.75 6.42 -9.11
C ALA A 80 -14.08 7.68 -8.32
N HIS A 81 -14.13 7.64 -6.98
CA HIS A 81 -14.50 8.77 -6.12
C HIS A 81 -13.48 9.09 -5.03
N GLN A 82 -12.25 8.57 -5.13
CA GLN A 82 -11.22 8.80 -4.13
C GLN A 82 -10.18 9.80 -4.62
N HIS A 83 -9.76 10.68 -3.72
CA HIS A 83 -8.63 11.58 -3.97
C HIS A 83 -7.36 10.79 -4.29
N ALA A 84 -6.52 11.36 -5.17
CA ALA A 84 -5.24 10.78 -5.53
C ALA A 84 -4.39 10.48 -4.28
N TYR A 85 -3.61 9.41 -4.33
CA TYR A 85 -2.65 9.09 -3.27
C TYR A 85 -1.52 10.11 -3.22
N THR A 86 -0.97 10.32 -2.03
CA THR A 86 0.22 11.16 -1.83
C THR A 86 1.39 10.34 -1.28
N ALA A 87 2.62 10.83 -1.46
CA ALA A 87 3.82 10.19 -0.91
C ALA A 87 3.87 10.23 0.63
N ALA A 88 3.04 11.06 1.28
CA ALA A 88 2.88 11.07 2.72
C ALA A 88 1.98 9.92 3.22
N GLN A 89 1.15 9.35 2.36
CA GLN A 89 0.18 8.31 2.71
C GLN A 89 0.68 6.89 2.44
N ILE A 90 1.37 6.69 1.32
CA ILE A 90 1.87 5.38 0.87
C ILE A 90 3.33 5.47 0.44
N ASP A 91 4.07 4.40 0.61
CA ASP A 91 5.47 4.28 0.21
C ASP A 91 5.62 3.50 -1.10
N TYR A 92 4.78 2.46 -1.29
CA TYR A 92 4.78 1.61 -2.48
C TYR A 92 3.39 1.25 -2.95
N PHE A 93 3.28 1.03 -4.26
CA PHE A 93 2.22 0.23 -4.87
C PHE A 93 2.72 -1.19 -5.12
N ALA A 94 1.95 -2.19 -4.69
CA ALA A 94 2.09 -3.58 -5.09
C ALA A 94 0.95 -3.91 -6.05
N ILE A 95 1.25 -4.24 -7.30
CA ILE A 95 0.26 -4.48 -8.34
C ILE A 95 0.34 -5.92 -8.82
N TYR A 96 -0.76 -6.64 -8.71
CA TYR A 96 -0.86 -8.05 -9.10
C TYR A 96 -1.60 -8.22 -10.41
N ILE A 97 -0.98 -8.92 -11.36
CA ILE A 97 -1.65 -9.37 -12.58
C ILE A 97 -2.24 -10.75 -12.31
N VAL A 98 -3.55 -10.78 -12.08
CA VAL A 98 -4.26 -12.00 -11.67
C VAL A 98 -4.10 -13.16 -12.67
N PRO A 99 -4.26 -12.97 -14.00
CA PRO A 99 -4.13 -14.06 -14.95
C PRO A 99 -2.73 -14.66 -15.08
N ASP A 100 -1.70 -13.87 -14.82
CA ASP A 100 -0.31 -14.29 -15.05
C ASP A 100 0.41 -14.63 -13.72
N ASN A 101 -0.24 -14.38 -12.57
CA ASN A 101 0.33 -14.61 -11.23
C ASN A 101 1.68 -13.88 -11.04
N ILE A 102 1.70 -12.57 -11.37
CA ILE A 102 2.91 -11.75 -11.39
C ILE A 102 2.69 -10.48 -10.56
N TRP A 103 3.65 -10.15 -9.71
CA TRP A 103 3.71 -8.90 -8.97
C TRP A 103 4.56 -7.84 -9.69
N TYR A 104 4.16 -6.57 -9.51
CA TYR A 104 4.95 -5.40 -9.84
C TYR A 104 5.01 -4.45 -8.66
N PHE A 105 6.20 -3.93 -8.34
CA PHE A 105 6.43 -3.06 -7.20
C PHE A 105 6.91 -1.68 -7.64
N PHE A 106 6.17 -0.64 -7.31
CA PHE A 106 6.52 0.73 -7.67
C PHE A 106 6.66 1.59 -6.42
N PRO A 107 7.78 2.32 -6.25
CA PRO A 107 7.80 3.44 -5.33
C PRO A 107 6.64 4.39 -5.65
N ALA A 108 5.90 4.83 -4.62
CA ALA A 108 4.69 5.65 -4.79
C ALA A 108 4.94 6.88 -5.69
N LYS A 109 6.12 7.52 -5.54
CA LYS A 109 6.54 8.68 -6.34
C LYS A 109 6.45 8.47 -7.85
N LYS A 110 6.57 7.24 -8.34
CA LYS A 110 6.50 6.93 -9.78
C LYS A 110 5.08 6.91 -10.33
N LEU A 111 4.09 6.66 -9.48
CA LEU A 111 2.70 6.46 -9.91
C LEU A 111 1.73 7.51 -9.37
N ILE A 112 2.11 8.30 -8.37
CA ILE A 112 1.29 9.41 -7.87
C ILE A 112 0.96 10.38 -9.02
N GLY A 113 -0.30 10.80 -9.08
CA GLY A 113 -0.84 11.65 -10.14
C GLY A 113 -1.22 10.91 -11.43
N LYS A 114 -0.94 9.61 -11.53
CA LYS A 114 -1.39 8.80 -12.68
C LYS A 114 -2.72 8.14 -12.38
N THR A 115 -3.57 8.04 -13.38
CA THR A 115 -4.87 7.35 -13.29
C THR A 115 -4.74 5.85 -13.45
N ALA A 116 -3.75 5.41 -14.24
CA ALA A 116 -3.50 4.00 -14.52
C ALA A 116 -2.02 3.74 -14.83
N VAL A 117 -1.62 2.48 -14.72
CA VAL A 117 -0.33 1.97 -15.18
C VAL A 117 -0.53 0.81 -16.16
N VAL A 118 0.31 0.78 -17.20
CA VAL A 118 0.33 -0.30 -18.19
C VAL A 118 1.48 -1.25 -17.87
N LEU A 119 1.17 -2.56 -17.84
CA LEU A 119 2.08 -3.65 -17.48
C LEU A 119 2.07 -4.68 -18.61
N ALA A 120 3.24 -5.01 -19.14
CA ALA A 120 3.40 -5.95 -20.25
C ALA A 120 4.38 -7.08 -19.90
N PRO A 121 3.97 -8.07 -19.09
CA PRO A 121 4.85 -9.13 -18.59
C PRO A 121 5.46 -10.02 -19.71
N HIS A 122 4.90 -9.95 -20.91
CA HIS A 122 5.38 -10.71 -22.08
C HIS A 122 6.41 -9.93 -22.92
N LYS A 123 6.71 -8.66 -22.54
CA LYS A 123 7.65 -7.80 -23.28
C LYS A 123 8.81 -7.39 -22.35
N LYS A 124 9.93 -8.10 -22.46
CA LYS A 124 11.16 -7.84 -21.64
C LYS A 124 11.69 -6.40 -21.78
N THR A 125 11.45 -5.76 -22.91
CA THR A 125 11.86 -4.36 -23.18
C THR A 125 10.85 -3.33 -22.68
N HIS A 126 9.77 -3.76 -22.00
CA HIS A 126 8.79 -2.82 -21.48
C HIS A 126 9.39 -1.96 -20.35
N LYS A 127 9.08 -0.65 -20.37
CA LYS A 127 9.62 0.34 -19.40
C LYS A 127 9.40 0.02 -17.94
N ASN A 128 8.45 -0.85 -17.61
CA ASN A 128 8.11 -1.26 -16.25
C ASN A 128 8.70 -2.64 -15.89
N GLU A 129 9.48 -3.28 -16.76
CA GLU A 129 10.02 -4.62 -16.52
C GLU A 129 10.91 -4.68 -15.26
N ALA A 130 11.68 -3.63 -14.98
CA ALA A 130 12.51 -3.53 -13.76
C ALA A 130 11.69 -3.54 -12.45
N HIS A 131 10.39 -3.42 -12.52
CA HIS A 131 9.47 -3.48 -11.37
C HIS A 131 8.80 -4.84 -11.20
N ARG A 132 8.98 -5.74 -12.17
CA ARG A 132 8.42 -7.09 -12.15
C ARG A 132 9.14 -7.94 -11.11
N GLU A 133 8.37 -8.60 -10.22
CA GLU A 133 8.86 -9.43 -9.11
C GLU A 133 9.99 -8.76 -8.28
N ALA A 134 10.03 -7.45 -8.27
CA ALA A 134 11.09 -6.66 -7.66
C ALA A 134 10.91 -6.51 -6.13
N TRP A 135 10.72 -7.62 -5.42
CA TRP A 135 10.57 -7.68 -3.96
C TRP A 135 11.74 -7.03 -3.20
N TYR A 136 12.93 -7.05 -3.80
CA TYR A 136 14.13 -6.40 -3.25
C TYR A 136 13.95 -4.90 -3.01
N LEU A 137 13.07 -4.23 -3.76
CA LEU A 137 12.77 -2.81 -3.56
C LEU A 137 12.11 -2.54 -2.20
N LEU A 138 11.39 -3.51 -1.66
CA LEU A 138 10.76 -3.42 -0.35
C LEU A 138 11.77 -3.70 0.77
N GLN A 139 12.86 -4.44 0.50
CA GLN A 139 13.90 -4.79 1.46
C GLN A 139 15.03 -3.75 1.51
N SER A 140 15.23 -2.98 0.42
CA SER A 140 16.34 -2.05 0.33
C SER A 140 16.20 -0.92 1.36
N ARG A 141 17.31 -0.58 2.04
CA ARG A 141 17.40 0.61 2.89
C ARG A 141 17.28 1.85 2.00
N SER A 142 16.12 2.52 2.00
CA SER A 142 16.15 3.95 1.70
C SER A 142 16.86 4.62 2.87
N GLN A 143 17.69 5.64 2.60
CA GLN A 143 18.46 6.37 3.61
C GLN A 143 17.65 6.63 4.88
N PRO A 144 18.27 6.54 6.08
CA PRO A 144 17.58 6.76 7.34
C PRO A 144 16.83 8.10 7.25
N ARG A 145 15.55 8.07 7.59
CA ARG A 145 14.78 9.29 7.82
C ARG A 145 15.54 10.07 8.90
N PRO A 146 15.85 11.36 8.73
CA PRO A 146 16.43 12.14 9.80
C PRO A 146 15.55 11.94 11.04
N GLU A 147 16.16 11.52 12.14
CA GLU A 147 15.48 11.35 13.40
C GLU A 147 14.69 12.65 13.68
N ARG A 148 13.37 12.51 13.81
CA ARG A 148 12.60 13.58 14.43
C ARG A 148 13.20 13.72 15.82
N GLN A 149 13.93 14.82 16.06
CA GLN A 149 14.29 15.22 17.40
C GLN A 149 13.01 15.12 18.24
N GLN A 150 13.00 14.14 19.14
CA GLN A 150 11.99 14.07 20.17
C GLN A 150 12.01 15.43 20.84
N SER A 151 10.98 16.21 20.64
CA SER A 151 10.78 17.43 21.42
C SER A 151 10.69 16.97 22.87
N VAL A 152 11.79 17.25 23.58
CA VAL A 152 11.92 17.03 25.02
C VAL A 152 10.63 17.49 25.67
N ASP A 153 10.02 16.58 26.46
CA ASP A 153 8.88 16.80 27.32
C ASP A 153 8.83 18.23 27.87
N ARG A 154 7.86 19.01 27.42
CA ARG A 154 7.48 20.21 28.15
C ARG A 154 6.75 19.73 29.40
N PRO A 155 7.24 20.02 30.59
CA PRO A 155 6.57 19.64 31.82
C PRO A 155 5.15 20.23 31.83
N ILE A 156 4.16 19.37 32.04
CA ILE A 156 2.76 19.76 32.17
C ILE A 156 2.65 20.67 33.37
N LYS A 157 2.39 21.95 33.15
CA LYS A 157 2.12 22.91 34.25
C LYS A 157 0.83 22.46 34.97
N PRO A 158 0.86 22.28 36.30
CA PRO A 158 -0.33 21.91 37.05
C PRO A 158 -1.40 23.00 36.90
N ARG A 159 -2.61 22.60 36.59
CA ARG A 159 -3.79 23.46 36.49
C ARG A 159 -4.03 24.13 37.83
N ALA A 160 -4.03 25.47 37.89
CA ALA A 160 -4.40 26.25 39.05
C ALA A 160 -5.80 25.88 39.56
N ARG A 161 -5.88 25.48 40.82
CA ARG A 161 -7.11 25.11 41.51
C ARG A 161 -7.94 26.36 41.76
N THR A 162 -8.97 26.63 41.00
CA THR A 162 -9.92 27.72 41.22
C THR A 162 -10.62 27.52 42.57
N LYS A 163 -10.34 28.41 43.53
CA LYS A 163 -11.08 28.48 44.80
C LYS A 163 -12.51 28.96 44.52
N ARG A 164 -13.50 28.10 44.76
CA ARG A 164 -14.92 28.47 44.78
C ARG A 164 -15.12 29.42 45.99
N ALA A 165 -15.54 30.66 45.73
CA ALA A 165 -16.03 31.58 46.72
C ALA A 165 -17.32 31.03 47.34
N ARG A 166 -17.32 30.92 48.64
CA ARG A 166 -18.47 30.53 49.47
C ARG A 166 -19.32 31.79 49.72
N THR A 167 -20.43 31.92 49.04
CA THR A 167 -21.43 32.95 49.31
C THR A 167 -22.12 32.63 50.64
N LYS A 168 -21.97 33.51 51.61
CA LYS A 168 -22.79 33.51 52.86
C LYS A 168 -24.15 34.14 52.54
N GLN A 169 -25.21 33.39 52.78
CA GLN A 169 -26.57 33.95 52.95
C GLN A 169 -26.73 34.42 54.38
N VAL A 170 -27.23 35.65 54.49
CA VAL A 170 -27.90 36.20 55.67
C VAL A 170 -29.38 36.27 55.34
#